data_68552b22bfe885a4634c04c2b7d29338
#
_entry.id   68552b22bfe885a4634c04c2b7d29338
#
_cell.length_a   1.000
_cell.length_b   1.000
_cell.length_c   1.000
_cell.angle_alpha   90.00
_cell.angle_beta   90.00
_cell.angle_gamma   90.00
#
_symmetry.space_group_name_H-M   'P 1'
#
loop_
_entity.id
_entity.type
_entity.pdbx_description
1 polymer ?
#
loop_
_entity_poly.entity_id
_entity_poly.type
_entity_poly.pdbx_seq_one_letter_code
_entity_poly.pdbx_strand_id
1 'polypeptide(L)'
;MKRTLLHCFALAAVLTVTASTAASAGPPWISIEYPANPFDASSRGAFLTVRTYHHRDFQSKTVTGTAEGVVDGKRQSMRLDIRPGSQPGMYVVRWQRPATGRWVLVINSGGAGITDATAVVEINPSGGVAGVTVPTRAIGGGWISPRAVATSEIDALLQGRALASAGVAAQTAH
;
A
#
# COMPACT_ATOMS: atom_id res chain seq x y z
N MET A 1 45.11 50.18 -49.70
CA MET A 1 45.41 49.13 -48.68
C MET A 1 44.29 49.13 -47.62
N LYS A 2 43.36 48.19 -47.72
CA LYS A 2 42.22 48.08 -46.81
C LYS A 2 42.44 46.86 -45.94
N ARG A 3 42.64 47.06 -44.63
CA ARG A 3 42.70 45.99 -43.60
C ARG A 3 41.32 45.59 -43.24
N THR A 4 40.92 44.38 -43.60
CA THR A 4 39.71 43.78 -43.22
C THR A 4 39.88 43.13 -41.83
N LEU A 5 39.25 43.71 -40.81
CA LEU A 5 39.19 43.12 -39.48
C LEU A 5 38.17 41.97 -39.49
N LEU A 6 38.68 40.76 -39.34
CA LEU A 6 37.86 39.57 -39.16
C LEU A 6 37.40 39.49 -37.70
N HIS A 7 36.14 39.76 -37.47
CA HIS A 7 35.53 39.57 -36.15
C HIS A 7 35.11 38.10 -36.02
N CYS A 8 35.90 37.33 -35.31
CA CYS A 8 35.50 36.01 -34.86
C CYS A 8 34.52 36.15 -33.71
N PHE A 9 33.23 36.03 -34.01
CA PHE A 9 32.20 35.80 -32.97
C PHE A 9 32.30 34.36 -32.49
N ALA A 10 32.95 34.15 -31.35
CA ALA A 10 32.87 32.89 -30.62
C ALA A 10 31.48 32.77 -29.98
N LEU A 11 30.61 32.01 -30.62
CA LEU A 11 29.31 31.65 -30.07
C LEU A 11 29.53 30.58 -28.99
N ALA A 12 29.65 31.01 -27.74
CA ALA A 12 29.68 30.09 -26.59
C ALA A 12 28.28 29.52 -26.41
N ALA A 13 28.04 28.32 -26.93
CA ALA A 13 26.87 27.56 -26.64
C ALA A 13 26.94 27.07 -25.17
N VAL A 14 26.30 27.76 -24.27
CA VAL A 14 26.10 27.29 -22.91
C VAL A 14 25.09 26.15 -22.96
N LEU A 15 25.58 24.89 -22.98
CA LEU A 15 24.76 23.72 -22.73
C LEU A 15 24.33 23.77 -21.26
N THR A 16 23.15 24.31 -20.98
CA THR A 16 22.47 24.12 -19.71
C THR A 16 21.99 22.67 -19.67
N VAL A 17 22.81 21.81 -19.06
CA VAL A 17 22.37 20.48 -18.66
C VAL A 17 21.36 20.69 -17.53
N THR A 18 20.08 20.74 -17.88
CA THR A 18 19.02 20.62 -16.91
C THR A 18 19.10 19.19 -16.37
N ALA A 19 19.79 19.02 -15.24
CA ALA A 19 19.68 17.80 -14.45
C ALA A 19 18.20 17.68 -14.07
N SER A 20 17.45 16.89 -14.83
CA SER A 20 16.14 16.43 -14.42
C SER A 20 16.37 15.67 -13.12
N THR A 21 16.14 16.31 -11.98
CA THR A 21 16.00 15.58 -10.73
C THR A 21 14.85 14.62 -10.99
N ALA A 22 15.19 13.35 -11.20
CA ALA A 22 14.18 12.29 -11.24
C ALA A 22 13.36 12.48 -9.97
N ALA A 23 12.14 12.98 -10.11
CA ALA A 23 11.23 13.09 -8.99
C ALA A 23 11.15 11.68 -8.42
N SER A 24 11.72 11.50 -7.21
CA SER A 24 11.75 10.20 -6.56
C SER A 24 10.29 9.81 -6.32
N ALA A 25 9.80 8.98 -7.22
CA ALA A 25 8.46 8.48 -7.18
C ALA A 25 8.31 7.67 -5.90
N GLY A 26 7.48 8.14 -4.95
CA GLY A 26 7.17 7.37 -3.75
C GLY A 26 6.66 5.97 -4.12
N PRO A 27 6.90 4.96 -3.29
CA PRO A 27 6.46 3.59 -3.58
C PRO A 27 4.93 3.51 -3.68
N PRO A 28 4.38 2.54 -4.41
CA PRO A 28 2.96 2.24 -4.38
C PRO A 28 2.50 2.00 -2.94
N TRP A 29 1.30 2.48 -2.60
CA TRP A 29 0.76 2.35 -1.26
C TRP A 29 -0.68 1.84 -1.27
N ILE A 30 -1.10 1.27 -0.15
CA ILE A 30 -2.46 0.80 0.09
C ILE A 30 -2.96 1.37 1.42
N SER A 31 -4.21 1.79 1.47
CA SER A 31 -4.86 2.18 2.72
C SER A 31 -6.22 1.51 2.89
N ILE A 32 -6.65 1.38 4.12
CA ILE A 32 -7.92 0.79 4.53
C ILE A 32 -8.75 1.87 5.21
N GLU A 33 -10.00 1.97 4.79
CA GLU A 33 -11.01 2.81 5.42
C GLU A 33 -12.05 1.91 6.12
N TYR A 34 -12.18 2.09 7.41
CA TYR A 34 -13.15 1.37 8.25
C TYR A 34 -13.71 2.30 9.34
N PRO A 35 -15.03 2.32 9.54
CA PRO A 35 -16.04 1.67 8.71
C PRO A 35 -16.09 2.24 7.29
N ALA A 36 -16.65 1.49 6.34
CA ALA A 36 -16.86 1.98 4.98
C ALA A 36 -17.80 3.19 5.00
N ASN A 37 -17.56 4.18 4.11
CA ASN A 37 -18.37 5.39 4.05
C ASN A 37 -19.83 5.08 3.72
N PRO A 38 -20.79 5.32 4.63
CA PRO A 38 -22.20 4.97 4.42
C PRO A 38 -22.90 5.84 3.35
N PHE A 39 -22.31 7.00 3.01
CA PHE A 39 -22.84 7.92 2.00
C PHE A 39 -22.41 7.56 0.57
N ASP A 40 -21.42 6.69 0.40
CA ASP A 40 -21.06 6.16 -0.90
C ASP A 40 -21.92 4.93 -1.22
N ALA A 41 -22.77 5.06 -2.24
CA ALA A 41 -23.66 3.97 -2.65
C ALA A 41 -22.90 2.70 -3.06
N SER A 42 -21.69 2.82 -3.60
CA SER A 42 -20.86 1.67 -4.00
C SER A 42 -20.36 0.87 -2.81
N SER A 43 -20.19 1.49 -1.64
CA SER A 43 -19.75 0.83 -0.40
C SER A 43 -20.88 0.25 0.45
N ARG A 44 -22.12 0.29 -0.06
CA ARG A 44 -23.26 -0.29 0.66
C ARG A 44 -23.07 -1.78 0.92
N GLY A 45 -23.13 -2.18 2.19
CA GLY A 45 -22.87 -3.55 2.62
C GLY A 45 -21.40 -3.97 2.57
N ALA A 46 -20.49 -3.03 2.38
CA ALA A 46 -19.06 -3.28 2.52
C ALA A 46 -18.68 -3.47 3.98
N PHE A 47 -17.75 -4.38 4.24
CA PHE A 47 -17.08 -4.48 5.53
C PHE A 47 -16.08 -3.33 5.69
N LEU A 48 -15.25 -3.09 4.65
CA LEU A 48 -14.30 -1.98 4.58
C LEU A 48 -14.08 -1.55 3.12
N THR A 49 -13.40 -0.43 2.92
CA THR A 49 -12.90 -0.03 1.60
C THR A 49 -11.39 0.03 1.57
N VAL A 50 -10.85 -0.19 0.38
CA VAL A 50 -9.41 -0.17 0.09
C VAL A 50 -9.15 0.95 -0.89
N ARG A 51 -8.07 1.69 -0.68
CA ARG A 51 -7.57 2.66 -1.65
C ARG A 51 -6.14 2.34 -2.03
N THR A 52 -5.86 2.43 -3.31
CA THR A 52 -4.51 2.21 -3.86
C THR A 52 -3.97 3.51 -4.42
N TYR A 53 -2.69 3.77 -4.13
CA TYR A 53 -2.01 5.01 -4.48
C TYR A 53 -0.69 4.71 -5.19
N HIS A 54 -0.29 5.66 -6.02
CA HIS A 54 1.08 5.81 -6.46
C HIS A 54 1.40 7.30 -6.38
N HIS A 55 2.44 7.68 -5.65
CA HIS A 55 2.66 9.05 -5.20
C HIS A 55 1.50 9.51 -4.28
N ARG A 56 0.76 10.53 -4.68
CA ARG A 56 -0.43 11.03 -3.97
C ARG A 56 -1.73 10.77 -4.75
N ASP A 57 -1.60 10.15 -5.91
CA ASP A 57 -2.72 9.95 -6.82
C ASP A 57 -3.33 8.57 -6.65
N PHE A 58 -4.64 8.52 -6.67
CA PHE A 58 -5.37 7.26 -6.72
C PHE A 58 -5.07 6.53 -8.02
N GLN A 59 -4.71 5.28 -7.92
CA GLN A 59 -4.40 4.45 -9.08
C GLN A 59 -5.14 3.13 -9.04
N SER A 60 -5.79 2.80 -10.16
CA SER A 60 -6.39 1.48 -10.34
C SER A 60 -5.29 0.43 -10.43
N LYS A 61 -5.19 -0.42 -9.42
CA LYS A 61 -4.31 -1.58 -9.33
C LYS A 61 -5.17 -2.83 -9.23
N THR A 62 -4.64 -3.99 -9.54
CA THR A 62 -5.32 -5.23 -9.17
C THR A 62 -5.30 -5.37 -7.66
N VAL A 63 -6.46 -5.54 -7.04
CA VAL A 63 -6.57 -5.80 -5.61
C VAL A 63 -7.15 -7.18 -5.39
N THR A 64 -6.45 -7.99 -4.61
CA THR A 64 -6.85 -9.34 -4.22
C THR A 64 -6.71 -9.50 -2.72
N GLY A 65 -7.35 -10.50 -2.14
CA GLY A 65 -7.17 -10.73 -0.71
C GLY A 65 -7.79 -12.02 -0.23
N THR A 66 -7.36 -12.42 0.96
CA THR A 66 -7.87 -13.57 1.70
C THR A 66 -8.20 -13.17 3.13
N ALA A 67 -9.18 -13.83 3.71
CA ALA A 67 -9.38 -13.89 5.15
C ALA A 67 -8.70 -15.18 5.67
N GLU A 68 -7.71 -14.99 6.50
CA GLU A 68 -6.94 -16.06 7.11
C GLU A 68 -7.40 -16.24 8.56
N GLY A 69 -7.67 -17.47 8.97
CA GLY A 69 -8.20 -17.71 10.30
C GLY A 69 -7.74 -19.01 10.94
N VAL A 70 -7.97 -19.11 12.26
CA VAL A 70 -7.85 -20.35 13.00
C VAL A 70 -9.18 -20.60 13.71
N VAL A 71 -9.83 -21.72 13.35
CA VAL A 71 -11.09 -22.18 13.94
C VAL A 71 -10.85 -23.58 14.48
N ASP A 72 -11.15 -23.80 15.75
CA ASP A 72 -10.94 -25.09 16.44
C ASP A 72 -9.53 -25.67 16.22
N GLY A 73 -8.51 -24.78 16.28
CA GLY A 73 -7.10 -25.11 16.08
C GLY A 73 -6.69 -25.39 14.64
N LYS A 74 -7.62 -25.30 13.67
CA LYS A 74 -7.34 -25.56 12.25
C LYS A 74 -7.23 -24.26 11.46
N ARG A 75 -6.19 -24.15 10.62
CA ARG A 75 -6.02 -23.05 9.68
C ARG A 75 -7.11 -23.07 8.62
N GLN A 76 -7.68 -21.93 8.35
CA GLN A 76 -8.64 -21.68 7.28
C GLN A 76 -8.23 -20.48 6.46
N SER A 77 -8.49 -20.52 5.17
CA SER A 77 -8.27 -19.42 4.23
C SER A 77 -9.48 -19.29 3.32
N MET A 78 -9.99 -18.06 3.21
CA MET A 78 -11.15 -17.75 2.37
C MET A 78 -10.83 -16.56 1.48
N ARG A 79 -11.19 -16.64 0.21
CA ARG A 79 -11.03 -15.51 -0.70
C ARG A 79 -12.02 -14.40 -0.34
N LEU A 80 -11.54 -13.14 -0.35
CA LEU A 80 -12.39 -11.96 -0.15
C LEU A 80 -13.13 -11.60 -1.44
N ASP A 81 -14.40 -11.17 -1.32
CA ASP A 81 -15.14 -10.54 -2.42
C ASP A 81 -14.71 -9.07 -2.49
N ILE A 82 -13.84 -8.78 -3.45
CA ILE A 82 -13.30 -7.43 -3.67
C ILE A 82 -13.77 -6.93 -5.03
N ARG A 83 -14.39 -5.75 -5.06
CA ARG A 83 -14.94 -5.16 -6.29
C ARG A 83 -14.52 -3.70 -6.41
N PRO A 84 -14.39 -3.17 -7.63
CA PRO A 84 -14.19 -1.73 -7.83
C PRO A 84 -15.29 -0.92 -7.15
N GLY A 85 -14.93 0.21 -6.55
CA GLY A 85 -15.82 1.20 -5.97
C GLY A 85 -16.20 2.30 -6.95
N SER A 86 -16.68 3.44 -6.42
CA SER A 86 -17.16 4.59 -7.20
C SER A 86 -16.04 5.42 -7.85
N GLN A 87 -14.81 5.27 -7.40
CA GLN A 87 -13.67 6.07 -7.85
C GLN A 87 -12.50 5.19 -8.29
N PRO A 88 -11.65 5.65 -9.23
CA PRO A 88 -10.39 4.97 -9.55
C PRO A 88 -9.57 4.70 -8.29
N GLY A 89 -8.97 3.51 -8.20
CA GLY A 89 -8.16 3.11 -7.05
C GLY A 89 -8.94 2.82 -5.76
N MET A 90 -10.27 2.88 -5.79
CA MET A 90 -11.14 2.50 -4.69
C MET A 90 -11.72 1.10 -4.92
N TYR A 91 -11.73 0.30 -3.87
CA TYR A 91 -12.27 -1.06 -3.88
C TYR A 91 -13.11 -1.29 -2.64
N VAL A 92 -14.18 -2.04 -2.84
CA VAL A 92 -15.13 -2.41 -1.80
C VAL A 92 -14.87 -3.86 -1.42
N VAL A 93 -14.65 -4.12 -0.15
CA VAL A 93 -14.42 -5.46 0.39
C VAL A 93 -15.67 -5.92 1.12
N ARG A 94 -16.26 -7.00 0.64
CA ARG A 94 -17.35 -7.67 1.34
C ARG A 94 -16.82 -8.91 2.01
N TRP A 95 -17.04 -8.98 3.29
CA TRP A 95 -16.63 -10.11 4.09
C TRP A 95 -17.59 -10.26 5.27
N GLN A 96 -17.99 -11.48 5.50
CA GLN A 96 -18.81 -11.84 6.64
C GLN A 96 -17.97 -12.74 7.52
N ARG A 97 -17.68 -12.25 8.73
CA ARG A 97 -16.88 -12.99 9.69
C ARG A 97 -17.59 -14.28 10.07
N PRO A 98 -16.92 -15.44 10.06
CA PRO A 98 -17.40 -16.65 10.69
C PRO A 98 -17.64 -16.43 12.20
N ALA A 99 -18.63 -17.15 12.76
CA ALA A 99 -19.06 -16.97 14.15
C ALA A 99 -17.93 -17.19 15.18
N THR A 100 -16.95 -18.02 14.84
CA THR A 100 -15.85 -18.42 15.72
C THR A 100 -14.49 -18.18 15.05
N GLY A 101 -13.44 -18.28 15.84
CA GLY A 101 -12.06 -18.19 15.37
C GLY A 101 -11.46 -16.79 15.45
N ARG A 102 -10.15 -16.75 15.33
CA ARG A 102 -9.36 -15.52 15.16
C ARG A 102 -9.10 -15.32 13.67
N TRP A 103 -9.30 -14.10 13.19
CA TRP A 103 -9.23 -13.79 11.77
C TRP A 103 -8.35 -12.57 11.51
N VAL A 104 -7.62 -12.60 10.40
CA VAL A 104 -6.95 -11.44 9.80
C VAL A 104 -7.30 -11.39 8.32
N LEU A 105 -7.46 -10.20 7.75
CA LEU A 105 -7.61 -10.03 6.32
C LEU A 105 -6.25 -9.63 5.75
N VAL A 106 -5.82 -10.30 4.69
CA VAL A 106 -4.60 -10.00 3.95
C VAL A 106 -5.01 -9.48 2.59
N ILE A 107 -4.78 -8.20 2.34
CA ILE A 107 -5.22 -7.53 1.13
C ILE A 107 -3.99 -7.02 0.38
N ASN A 108 -3.83 -7.49 -0.83
CA ASN A 108 -2.69 -7.19 -1.70
C ASN A 108 -3.11 -6.26 -2.83
N SER A 109 -2.31 -5.26 -3.12
CA SER A 109 -2.39 -4.48 -4.35
C SER A 109 -1.17 -4.73 -5.22
N GLY A 110 -1.35 -4.69 -6.54
CA GLY A 110 -0.25 -4.89 -7.47
C GLY A 110 -0.71 -5.01 -8.91
N GLY A 111 0.11 -5.66 -9.73
CA GLY A 111 -0.19 -5.92 -11.13
C GLY A 111 0.66 -7.07 -11.66
N ALA A 112 0.15 -7.81 -12.67
CA ALA A 112 0.86 -8.90 -13.35
C ALA A 112 1.51 -9.93 -12.40
N GLY A 113 0.84 -10.29 -11.29
CA GLY A 113 1.35 -11.26 -10.32
C GLY A 113 2.37 -10.70 -9.31
N ILE A 114 2.67 -9.42 -9.37
CA ILE A 114 3.55 -8.74 -8.42
C ILE A 114 2.71 -8.05 -7.34
N THR A 115 3.07 -8.27 -6.07
CA THR A 115 2.48 -7.53 -4.94
C THR A 115 3.29 -6.27 -4.70
N ASP A 116 2.67 -5.11 -4.91
CA ASP A 116 3.27 -3.79 -4.66
C ASP A 116 3.17 -3.42 -3.17
N ALA A 117 2.01 -3.68 -2.56
CA ALA A 117 1.76 -3.40 -1.16
C ALA A 117 0.76 -4.42 -0.58
N THR A 118 0.90 -4.69 0.72
CA THR A 118 -0.05 -5.52 1.47
C THR A 118 -0.60 -4.71 2.64
N ALA A 119 -1.91 -4.76 2.86
CA ALA A 119 -2.53 -4.36 4.12
C ALA A 119 -2.97 -5.60 4.89
N VAL A 120 -2.62 -5.66 6.15
CA VAL A 120 -3.06 -6.69 7.10
C VAL A 120 -4.04 -6.05 8.05
N VAL A 121 -5.28 -6.58 8.10
CA VAL A 121 -6.36 -6.07 8.92
C VAL A 121 -6.68 -7.10 10.00
N GLU A 122 -6.39 -6.74 11.24
CA GLU A 122 -6.70 -7.58 12.39
C GLU A 122 -8.16 -7.43 12.78
N ILE A 123 -8.82 -8.56 13.01
CA ILE A 123 -10.25 -8.60 13.37
C ILE A 123 -10.38 -8.91 14.86
N ASN A 124 -11.10 -8.05 15.57
CA ASN A 124 -11.37 -8.25 16.98
C ASN A 124 -12.44 -9.35 17.22
N PRO A 125 -12.62 -9.84 18.46
CA PRO A 125 -13.61 -10.86 18.77
C PRO A 125 -15.06 -10.46 18.47
N SER A 126 -15.39 -9.17 18.46
CA SER A 126 -16.73 -8.67 18.10
C SER A 126 -16.95 -8.56 16.58
N GLY A 127 -15.92 -8.83 15.77
CA GLY A 127 -16.01 -8.82 14.31
C GLY A 127 -15.65 -7.50 13.65
N GLY A 128 -15.27 -6.48 14.41
CA GLY A 128 -14.76 -5.21 13.90
C GLY A 128 -13.27 -5.24 13.62
N VAL A 129 -12.74 -4.17 13.04
CA VAL A 129 -11.31 -3.98 12.84
C VAL A 129 -10.65 -3.59 14.17
N ALA A 130 -9.62 -4.35 14.57
CA ALA A 130 -8.79 -4.06 15.74
C ALA A 130 -7.58 -3.20 15.37
N GLY A 131 -7.02 -3.42 14.19
CA GLY A 131 -5.85 -2.72 13.71
C GLY A 131 -5.61 -2.95 12.24
N VAL A 132 -4.84 -2.04 11.63
CA VAL A 132 -4.40 -2.13 10.24
C VAL A 132 -2.90 -1.89 10.20
N THR A 133 -2.18 -2.79 9.57
CA THR A 133 -0.73 -2.68 9.37
C THR A 133 -0.41 -2.83 7.89
N VAL A 134 0.41 -1.93 7.35
CA VAL A 134 1.04 -2.08 6.04
C VAL A 134 2.50 -2.43 6.28
N PRO A 135 2.91 -3.70 6.11
CA PRO A 135 4.30 -4.11 6.30
C PRO A 135 5.23 -3.35 5.36
N THR A 136 6.34 -2.88 5.89
CA THR A 136 7.33 -2.09 5.14
C THR A 136 8.72 -2.68 5.23
N ARG A 137 9.60 -2.24 4.34
CA ARG A 137 11.05 -2.50 4.37
C ARG A 137 11.79 -1.21 4.09
N ALA A 138 12.97 -1.07 4.65
CA ALA A 138 13.89 0.01 4.29
C ALA A 138 14.45 -0.23 2.88
N ILE A 139 14.55 0.82 2.07
CA ILE A 139 15.06 0.78 0.69
C ILE A 139 16.29 1.69 0.47
N GLY A 140 16.89 2.18 1.56
CA GLY A 140 18.03 3.10 1.52
C GLY A 140 17.59 4.57 1.58
N GLY A 141 18.55 5.47 1.90
CA GLY A 141 18.30 6.90 1.98
C GLY A 141 17.21 7.34 2.98
N GLY A 142 16.89 6.52 3.98
CA GLY A 142 15.81 6.78 4.93
C GLY A 142 14.39 6.50 4.41
N TRP A 143 14.28 5.98 3.20
CA TRP A 143 13.01 5.64 2.59
C TRP A 143 12.51 4.26 3.02
N ILE A 144 11.20 4.13 3.10
CA ILE A 144 10.50 2.85 3.33
C ILE A 144 9.62 2.53 2.12
N SER A 145 9.47 1.24 1.84
CA SER A 145 8.55 0.74 0.81
C SER A 145 7.66 -0.34 1.41
N PRO A 146 6.39 -0.41 1.03
CA PRO A 146 5.55 -1.55 1.35
C PRO A 146 6.19 -2.86 0.85
N ARG A 147 5.81 -3.95 1.49
CA ARG A 147 6.20 -5.30 1.10
C ARG A 147 5.06 -6.28 1.30
N ALA A 148 5.17 -7.44 0.71
CA ALA A 148 4.28 -8.55 1.02
C ALA A 148 4.48 -8.99 2.48
N VAL A 149 3.41 -9.48 3.10
CA VAL A 149 3.44 -10.13 4.40
C VAL A 149 3.87 -11.59 4.23
N ALA A 150 4.73 -12.09 5.09
CA ALA A 150 5.12 -13.50 5.09
C ALA A 150 4.08 -14.37 5.82
N THR A 151 3.97 -15.64 5.42
CA THR A 151 3.04 -16.59 6.06
C THR A 151 3.30 -16.72 7.55
N SER A 152 4.56 -16.73 7.99
CA SER A 152 4.94 -16.79 9.40
C SER A 152 4.49 -15.57 10.21
N GLU A 153 4.41 -14.41 9.56
CA GLU A 153 3.88 -13.18 10.18
C GLU A 153 2.36 -13.27 10.38
N ILE A 154 1.65 -13.83 9.38
CA ILE A 154 0.21 -14.10 9.51
C ILE A 154 -0.05 -15.11 10.63
N ASP A 155 0.76 -16.16 10.72
CA ASP A 155 0.65 -17.17 11.78
C ASP A 155 0.91 -16.55 13.16
N ALA A 156 1.87 -15.63 13.26
CA ALA A 156 2.12 -14.90 14.50
C ALA A 156 0.91 -14.08 14.95
N LEU A 157 0.27 -13.37 14.03
CA LEU A 157 -0.96 -12.61 14.31
C LEU A 157 -2.10 -13.50 14.76
N LEU A 158 -2.30 -14.63 14.08
CA LEU A 158 -3.33 -15.59 14.44
C LEU A 158 -3.10 -16.24 15.81
N GLN A 159 -1.85 -16.25 16.28
CA GLN A 159 -1.47 -16.64 17.65
C GLN A 159 -1.53 -15.50 18.67
N GLY A 160 -1.92 -14.28 18.24
CA GLY A 160 -2.01 -13.10 19.10
C GLY A 160 -0.71 -12.37 19.31
N ARG A 161 0.31 -12.60 18.48
CA ARG A 161 1.57 -11.86 18.48
C ARG A 161 1.47 -10.70 17.50
N ALA A 162 1.98 -9.53 17.87
CA ALA A 162 2.02 -8.38 16.97
C ALA A 162 3.00 -8.61 15.80
N LEU A 163 2.74 -7.97 14.66
CA LEU A 163 3.73 -7.86 13.60
C LEU A 163 4.94 -7.08 14.12
N ALA A 164 6.13 -7.58 13.82
CA ALA A 164 7.34 -6.83 14.05
C ALA A 164 7.30 -5.56 13.17
N SER A 165 7.09 -4.40 13.79
CA SER A 165 7.26 -3.12 13.11
C SER A 165 8.74 -3.02 12.71
N ALA A 166 9.04 -2.83 11.43
CA ALA A 166 10.35 -2.35 11.03
C ALA A 166 10.49 -0.99 11.72
N GLY A 167 11.37 -0.92 12.73
CA GLY A 167 11.49 0.22 13.63
C GLY A 167 11.64 1.51 12.84
N VAL A 168 10.69 2.39 12.97
CA VAL A 168 10.91 3.81 12.80
C VAL A 168 11.73 4.20 14.04
N ALA A 169 13.06 4.27 13.88
CA ALA A 169 13.89 4.91 14.87
C ALA A 169 13.34 6.32 15.05
N ALA A 170 12.78 6.58 16.23
CA ALA A 170 12.40 7.91 16.62
C ALA A 170 13.67 8.77 16.54
N GLN A 171 13.74 9.66 15.53
CA GLN A 171 14.72 10.71 15.52
C GLN A 171 14.30 11.68 16.63
N THR A 172 14.94 11.51 17.78
CA THR A 172 14.98 12.54 18.83
C THR A 172 15.71 13.74 18.23
N ALA A 173 14.94 14.78 17.90
CA ALA A 173 15.49 16.09 17.59
C ALA A 173 16.21 16.62 18.84
N HIS A 174 17.50 16.91 18.71
CA HIS A 174 18.28 17.75 19.61
C HIS A 174 18.27 19.17 19.09
#